data_184d68836967928b423a7c23c67acbfd
#
_entry.id   184d68836967928b423a7c23c67acbfd
#
_cell.length_a   1.000
_cell.length_b   1.000
_cell.length_c   1.000
_cell.angle_alpha   90.00
_cell.angle_beta   90.00
_cell.angle_gamma   90.00
#
_symmetry.space_group_name_H-M   'P 1'
#
loop_
_entity.id
_entity.type
_entity.pdbx_description
1 polymer ?
#
loop_
_entity_poly.entity_id
_entity_poly.type
_entity_poly.pdbx_seq_one_letter_code
_entity_poly.pdbx_strand_id
1 'polypeptide(L)'
;VVRLKGGDPFIFGRGGEEVMALAKARVLFEVIPGITAGLGAASGFGIPLTHRDDATSTLFITGHQCRRTAKQDWEILAKLNSTLVFYMGTKRLTDITLGLIKNGKSKDTPIAIAQNATMINQHIITSTLGSILEELIDNQTMTPSIIIIGNVVKYHAELQEWLEILPAEIVEPIGDLGFDIWKHKVVVA
;
A
#
# COMPACT_ATOMS: atom_id res chain seq x y z
N VAL A 1 3.22 -27.45 13.48
CA VAL A 1 2.03 -26.77 12.94
C VAL A 1 2.45 -25.42 12.41
N VAL A 2 2.01 -25.06 11.21
CA VAL A 2 2.27 -23.76 10.60
C VAL A 2 0.97 -22.94 10.57
N ARG A 3 1.00 -21.71 11.11
CA ARG A 3 -0.07 -20.74 10.98
C ARG A 3 0.30 -19.77 9.85
N LEU A 4 -0.23 -20.01 8.65
CA LEU A 4 0.04 -19.18 7.49
C LEU A 4 -0.70 -17.84 7.58
N LYS A 5 -0.01 -16.76 7.18
CA LYS A 5 -0.53 -15.39 7.13
C LYS A 5 -0.39 -14.85 5.70
N GLY A 6 -1.26 -13.92 5.30
CA GLY A 6 -1.25 -13.30 3.97
C GLY A 6 -0.34 -12.08 3.86
N GLY A 7 0.74 -12.01 4.63
CA GLY A 7 1.70 -10.91 4.68
C GLY A 7 2.49 -10.97 5.97
N ASP A 8 3.00 -9.83 6.44
CA ASP A 8 3.71 -9.80 7.72
C ASP A 8 2.74 -10.09 8.89
N PRO A 9 3.09 -11.01 9.82
CA PRO A 9 2.21 -11.41 10.91
C PRO A 9 1.86 -10.27 11.88
N PHE A 10 2.77 -9.30 12.06
CA PHE A 10 2.64 -8.24 13.04
C PHE A 10 2.09 -6.92 12.49
N ILE A 11 2.03 -6.75 11.17
CA ILE A 11 1.45 -5.57 10.55
C ILE A 11 -0.03 -5.83 10.20
N PHE A 12 -0.94 -5.40 11.06
CA PHE A 12 -2.39 -5.61 10.96
C PHE A 12 -2.84 -7.07 10.78
N GLY A 13 -1.94 -8.03 11.07
CA GLY A 13 -2.15 -9.46 10.94
C GLY A 13 -2.60 -10.15 12.21
N ARG A 14 -2.79 -9.44 13.32
CA ARG A 14 -3.15 -9.96 14.65
C ARG A 14 -2.16 -11.00 15.21
N GLY A 15 -0.93 -11.04 14.69
CA GLY A 15 0.10 -11.95 15.18
C GLY A 15 0.43 -11.77 16.65
N GLY A 16 0.32 -10.53 17.17
CA GLY A 16 0.54 -10.24 18.59
C GLY A 16 -0.40 -11.02 19.51
N GLU A 17 -1.69 -11.11 19.17
CA GLU A 17 -2.66 -11.89 19.95
C GLU A 17 -2.37 -13.39 19.88
N GLU A 18 -1.98 -13.88 18.70
CA GLU A 18 -1.66 -15.29 18.46
C GLU A 18 -0.43 -15.72 19.27
N VAL A 19 0.66 -14.97 19.24
CA VAL A 19 1.89 -15.32 19.99
C VAL A 19 1.68 -15.19 21.50
N MET A 20 0.88 -14.22 21.96
CA MET A 20 0.54 -14.12 23.38
C MET A 20 -0.29 -15.30 23.88
N ALA A 21 -1.19 -15.85 23.05
CA ALA A 21 -1.93 -17.06 23.37
C ALA A 21 -1.02 -18.27 23.48
N LEU A 22 -0.08 -18.45 22.53
CA LEU A 22 0.91 -19.53 22.55
C LEU A 22 1.82 -19.43 23.78
N ALA A 23 2.32 -18.23 24.09
CA ALA A 23 3.16 -18.01 25.26
C ALA A 23 2.43 -18.37 26.58
N LYS A 24 1.18 -17.97 26.73
CA LYS A 24 0.35 -18.34 27.88
C LYS A 24 0.14 -19.85 27.99
N ALA A 25 0.03 -20.53 26.86
CA ALA A 25 -0.08 -21.98 26.79
C ALA A 25 1.29 -22.71 26.94
N ARG A 26 2.39 -21.96 27.10
CA ARG A 26 3.77 -22.48 27.15
C ARG A 26 4.15 -23.30 25.91
N VAL A 27 3.62 -22.96 24.75
CA VAL A 27 3.97 -23.55 23.47
C VAL A 27 5.13 -22.78 22.87
N LEU A 28 6.19 -23.45 22.50
CA LEU A 28 7.31 -22.83 21.76
C LEU A 28 6.84 -22.45 20.37
N PHE A 29 7.24 -21.27 19.92
CA PHE A 29 6.89 -20.76 18.59
C PHE A 29 8.05 -19.94 18.02
N GLU A 30 8.01 -19.76 16.72
CA GLU A 30 8.85 -18.87 15.95
C GLU A 30 7.96 -18.02 15.06
N VAL A 31 8.36 -16.76 14.83
CA VAL A 31 7.65 -15.87 13.92
C VAL A 31 8.55 -15.57 12.72
N ILE A 32 8.10 -15.96 11.56
CA ILE A 32 8.78 -15.66 10.31
C ILE A 32 8.21 -14.36 9.75
N PRO A 33 9.03 -13.33 9.52
CA PRO A 33 8.57 -12.07 8.93
C PRO A 33 8.10 -12.28 7.49
N GLY A 34 7.20 -11.43 7.05
CA GLY A 34 6.67 -11.44 5.69
C GLY A 34 6.59 -10.04 5.09
N ILE A 35 6.33 -9.98 3.79
CA ILE A 35 6.10 -8.70 3.10
C ILE A 35 4.69 -8.24 3.42
N THR A 36 4.58 -7.11 4.13
CA THR A 36 3.26 -6.53 4.41
C THR A 36 2.60 -5.98 3.15
N ALA A 37 1.27 -6.04 3.08
CA ALA A 37 0.50 -5.65 1.89
C ALA A 37 0.80 -4.24 1.39
N GLY A 38 1.13 -3.29 2.27
CA GLY A 38 1.53 -1.93 1.87
C GLY A 38 2.83 -1.89 1.07
N LEU A 39 3.83 -2.70 1.46
CA LEU A 39 5.08 -2.83 0.71
C LEU A 39 4.85 -3.58 -0.61
N GLY A 40 4.08 -4.67 -0.59
CA GLY A 40 3.76 -5.44 -1.79
C GLY A 40 3.01 -4.59 -2.83
N ALA A 41 2.03 -3.80 -2.38
CA ALA A 41 1.28 -2.88 -3.25
C ALA A 41 2.20 -1.79 -3.84
N ALA A 42 3.01 -1.16 -3.02
CA ALA A 42 3.93 -0.11 -3.44
C ALA A 42 4.93 -0.62 -4.49
N SER A 43 5.58 -1.75 -4.23
CA SER A 43 6.53 -2.37 -5.15
C SER A 43 5.87 -2.84 -6.44
N GLY A 44 4.67 -3.44 -6.35
CA GLY A 44 3.93 -3.94 -7.52
C GLY A 44 3.52 -2.86 -8.51
N PHE A 45 3.36 -1.62 -8.03
CA PHE A 45 3.00 -0.46 -8.85
C PHE A 45 4.12 0.57 -9.02
N GLY A 46 5.34 0.26 -8.58
CA GLY A 46 6.49 1.16 -8.73
C GLY A 46 6.36 2.47 -7.94
N ILE A 47 5.71 2.43 -6.77
CA ILE A 47 5.59 3.59 -5.88
C ILE A 47 6.60 3.44 -4.74
N PRO A 48 7.67 4.24 -4.69
CA PRO A 48 8.59 4.21 -3.55
C PRO A 48 7.91 4.82 -2.32
N LEU A 49 7.74 4.07 -1.24
CA LEU A 49 7.08 4.60 -0.03
C LEU A 49 7.91 5.68 0.68
N THR A 50 9.21 5.72 0.42
CA THR A 50 10.12 6.79 0.86
C THR A 50 10.92 7.30 -0.32
N HIS A 51 11.20 8.59 -0.36
CA HIS A 51 12.05 9.22 -1.35
C HIS A 51 12.74 10.43 -0.73
N ARG A 52 14.04 10.63 -1.03
CA ARG A 52 14.84 11.70 -0.40
C ARG A 52 14.22 13.09 -0.54
N ASP A 53 13.54 13.35 -1.65
CA ASP A 53 13.02 14.67 -1.96
C ASP A 53 11.53 14.83 -1.56
N ASP A 54 10.77 13.72 -1.43
CA ASP A 54 9.32 13.78 -1.26
C ASP A 54 8.80 13.26 0.08
N ALA A 55 9.42 12.20 0.63
CA ALA A 55 8.98 11.62 1.89
C ALA A 55 10.10 10.86 2.59
N THR A 56 10.48 11.32 3.77
CA THR A 56 11.53 10.68 4.60
C THR A 56 10.98 9.61 5.52
N SER A 57 9.66 9.44 5.58
CA SER A 57 8.99 8.49 6.46
C SER A 57 7.69 7.95 5.85
N THR A 58 7.28 6.79 6.34
CA THR A 58 6.04 6.13 5.94
C THR A 58 5.26 5.72 7.18
N LEU A 59 3.95 5.98 7.19
CA LEU A 59 3.05 5.52 8.24
C LEU A 59 2.10 4.45 7.69
N PHE A 60 2.10 3.29 8.33
CA PHE A 60 1.08 2.27 8.13
C PHE A 60 -0.09 2.51 9.09
N ILE A 61 -1.27 2.71 8.54
CA ILE A 61 -2.45 3.16 9.28
C ILE A 61 -3.61 2.21 8.95
N THR A 62 -4.37 1.80 9.97
CA THR A 62 -5.63 1.11 9.70
C THR A 62 -6.76 2.10 9.45
N GLY A 63 -7.50 1.94 8.35
CA GLY A 63 -8.75 2.66 8.11
C GLY A 63 -9.89 2.16 8.98
N HIS A 64 -9.75 0.96 9.56
CA HIS A 64 -10.77 0.41 10.45
C HIS A 64 -10.71 1.06 11.83
N GLN A 65 -11.83 1.63 12.28
CA GLN A 65 -11.94 2.15 13.66
C GLN A 65 -12.15 0.99 14.63
N CYS A 66 -11.15 0.72 15.45
CA CYS A 66 -11.35 -0.10 16.64
C CYS A 66 -12.14 0.71 17.68
N ARG A 67 -13.22 0.15 18.21
CA ARG A 67 -14.04 0.81 19.27
C ARG A 67 -13.25 1.15 20.53
N ARG A 68 -12.05 0.57 20.72
CA ARG A 68 -11.18 0.73 21.90
C ARG A 68 -9.98 1.67 21.70
N THR A 69 -9.69 2.07 20.45
CA THR A 69 -8.56 2.96 20.15
C THR A 69 -9.05 4.39 19.93
N ALA A 70 -8.17 5.35 20.21
CA ALA A 70 -8.43 6.75 19.93
C ALA A 70 -8.86 6.95 18.46
N LYS A 71 -9.72 7.93 18.21
CA LYS A 71 -10.03 8.40 16.85
C LYS A 71 -8.72 8.79 16.17
N GLN A 72 -8.65 8.56 14.85
CA GLN A 72 -7.52 9.04 14.07
C GLN A 72 -7.36 10.56 14.26
N ASP A 73 -6.15 10.95 14.58
CA ASP A 73 -5.80 12.36 14.70
C ASP A 73 -5.50 12.93 13.30
N TRP A 74 -6.55 13.40 12.64
CA TRP A 74 -6.45 13.95 11.30
C TRP A 74 -5.55 15.18 11.24
N GLU A 75 -5.48 15.98 12.31
CA GLU A 75 -4.65 17.16 12.38
C GLU A 75 -3.16 16.80 12.30
N ILE A 76 -2.75 15.81 13.08
CA ILE A 76 -1.38 15.29 13.03
C ILE A 76 -1.10 14.71 11.64
N LEU A 77 -1.96 13.80 11.15
CA LEU A 77 -1.74 13.14 9.86
C LEU A 77 -1.68 14.12 8.69
N ALA A 78 -2.48 15.17 8.70
CA ALA A 78 -2.48 16.17 7.64
C ALA A 78 -1.16 16.97 7.59
N LYS A 79 -0.55 17.26 8.75
CA LYS A 79 0.69 18.04 8.85
C LYS A 79 1.96 17.25 8.56
N LEU A 80 1.89 15.92 8.58
CA LEU A 80 3.06 15.09 8.33
C LEU A 80 3.51 15.16 6.87
N ASN A 81 4.82 15.32 6.66
CA ASN A 81 5.48 15.13 5.37
C ASN A 81 5.93 13.66 5.24
N SER A 82 4.96 12.76 5.32
CA SER A 82 5.16 11.31 5.27
C SER A 82 4.22 10.71 4.25
N THR A 83 4.62 9.60 3.67
CA THR A 83 3.69 8.74 2.93
C THR A 83 2.73 8.07 3.89
N LEU A 84 1.43 8.24 3.67
CA LEU A 84 0.39 7.59 4.47
C LEU A 84 -0.12 6.35 3.72
N VAL A 85 -0.03 5.19 4.34
CA VAL A 85 -0.46 3.91 3.75
C VAL A 85 -1.60 3.34 4.59
N PHE A 86 -2.82 3.41 4.04
CA PHE A 86 -4.01 2.93 4.72
C PHE A 86 -4.36 1.50 4.32
N TYR A 87 -4.46 0.65 5.33
CA TYR A 87 -5.01 -0.70 5.25
C TYR A 87 -6.49 -0.67 5.60
N MET A 88 -7.29 -1.50 4.96
CA MET A 88 -8.74 -1.59 5.23
C MET A 88 -9.46 -0.23 5.13
N GLY A 89 -8.95 0.67 4.29
CA GLY A 89 -9.40 2.05 4.18
C GLY A 89 -10.53 2.28 3.20
N THR A 90 -10.81 1.35 2.29
CA THR A 90 -11.72 1.56 1.14
C THR A 90 -13.11 2.03 1.57
N LYS A 91 -13.72 1.36 2.55
CA LYS A 91 -15.03 1.76 3.09
C LYS A 91 -15.04 3.10 3.81
N ARG A 92 -13.87 3.64 4.11
CA ARG A 92 -13.67 4.89 4.83
C ARG A 92 -12.92 5.94 4.02
N LEU A 93 -12.81 5.72 2.71
CA LEU A 93 -12.08 6.62 1.83
C LEU A 93 -12.58 8.06 1.93
N THR A 94 -13.90 8.25 1.97
CA THR A 94 -14.52 9.58 2.17
C THR A 94 -14.07 10.22 3.48
N ASP A 95 -14.09 9.48 4.58
CA ASP A 95 -13.65 10.00 5.88
C ASP A 95 -12.16 10.33 5.89
N ILE A 96 -11.32 9.48 5.26
CA ILE A 96 -9.88 9.67 5.13
C ILE A 96 -9.60 10.95 4.34
N THR A 97 -10.18 11.06 3.16
CA THR A 97 -9.97 12.19 2.24
C THR A 97 -10.44 13.50 2.87
N LEU A 98 -11.68 13.55 3.35
CA LEU A 98 -12.24 14.75 3.96
C LEU A 98 -11.56 15.09 5.29
N GLY A 99 -11.17 14.08 6.08
CA GLY A 99 -10.44 14.26 7.32
C GLY A 99 -9.10 14.96 7.09
N LEU A 100 -8.32 14.50 6.11
CA LEU A 100 -7.04 15.09 5.75
C LEU A 100 -7.20 16.51 5.20
N ILE A 101 -8.11 16.73 4.24
CA ILE A 101 -8.33 18.04 3.61
C ILE A 101 -8.81 19.08 4.65
N LYS A 102 -9.80 18.75 5.48
CA LYS A 102 -10.33 19.65 6.52
C LYS A 102 -9.27 20.06 7.53
N ASN A 103 -8.24 19.27 7.72
CA ASN A 103 -7.14 19.56 8.65
C ASN A 103 -5.88 20.08 7.95
N GLY A 104 -5.99 20.53 6.71
CA GLY A 104 -4.99 21.35 6.03
C GLY A 104 -4.07 20.61 5.06
N LYS A 105 -4.30 19.32 4.78
CA LYS A 105 -3.58 18.65 3.69
C LYS A 105 -4.09 19.18 2.34
N SER A 106 -3.17 19.47 1.41
CA SER A 106 -3.55 20.01 0.09
C SER A 106 -4.49 19.06 -0.64
N LYS A 107 -5.48 19.63 -1.33
CA LYS A 107 -6.36 18.90 -2.25
C LYS A 107 -5.59 18.28 -3.42
N ASP A 108 -4.46 18.88 -3.80
CA ASP A 108 -3.59 18.41 -4.88
C ASP A 108 -2.65 17.27 -4.43
N THR A 109 -2.68 16.88 -3.14
CA THR A 109 -1.87 15.76 -2.66
C THR A 109 -2.23 14.49 -3.42
N PRO A 110 -1.25 13.83 -4.06
CA PRO A 110 -1.50 12.61 -4.82
C PRO A 110 -1.98 11.47 -3.92
N ILE A 111 -2.88 10.66 -4.47
CA ILE A 111 -3.43 9.45 -3.86
C ILE A 111 -3.44 8.32 -4.88
N ALA A 112 -3.14 7.11 -4.43
CA ALA A 112 -3.30 5.89 -5.20
C ALA A 112 -4.13 4.87 -4.44
N ILE A 113 -4.99 4.14 -5.14
CA ILE A 113 -5.73 2.99 -4.63
C ILE A 113 -5.24 1.77 -5.39
N ALA A 114 -4.35 1.00 -4.77
CA ALA A 114 -3.79 -0.23 -5.31
C ALA A 114 -4.69 -1.41 -4.95
N GLN A 115 -5.28 -2.03 -5.97
CA GLN A 115 -6.24 -3.14 -5.84
C GLN A 115 -5.60 -4.43 -6.31
N ASN A 116 -5.84 -5.54 -5.61
CA ASN A 116 -5.33 -6.86 -5.94
C ASN A 116 -3.82 -6.86 -6.27
N ALA A 117 -3.06 -6.00 -5.59
CA ALA A 117 -1.64 -5.84 -5.85
C ALA A 117 -0.90 -7.19 -5.82
N THR A 118 0.04 -7.38 -6.73
CA THR A 118 0.81 -8.61 -6.97
C THR A 118 0.01 -9.79 -7.56
N MET A 119 -1.26 -9.59 -7.89
CA MET A 119 -2.08 -10.58 -8.57
C MET A 119 -2.19 -10.25 -10.07
N ILE A 120 -2.59 -11.25 -10.88
CA ILE A 120 -2.74 -11.08 -12.33
C ILE A 120 -3.78 -10.01 -12.72
N ASN A 121 -4.77 -9.80 -11.87
CA ASN A 121 -5.83 -8.79 -12.02
C ASN A 121 -5.57 -7.55 -11.16
N GLN A 122 -4.31 -7.26 -10.86
CA GLN A 122 -3.97 -6.02 -10.14
C GLN A 122 -4.38 -4.78 -10.94
N HIS A 123 -4.84 -3.78 -10.23
CA HIS A 123 -5.28 -2.52 -10.80
C HIS A 123 -4.95 -1.36 -9.86
N ILE A 124 -4.64 -0.20 -10.42
CA ILE A 124 -4.38 1.01 -9.65
C ILE A 124 -5.23 2.16 -10.18
N ILE A 125 -5.74 2.95 -9.26
CA ILE A 125 -6.39 4.24 -9.55
C ILE A 125 -5.52 5.31 -8.90
N THR A 126 -5.03 6.26 -9.69
CA THR A 126 -4.25 7.40 -9.21
C THR A 126 -5.01 8.69 -9.46
N SER A 127 -5.00 9.58 -8.48
CA SER A 127 -5.70 10.87 -8.52
C SER A 127 -5.12 11.83 -7.49
N THR A 128 -5.87 12.87 -7.14
CA THR A 128 -5.59 13.75 -6.01
C THR A 128 -6.62 13.57 -4.90
N LEU A 129 -6.31 14.01 -3.68
CA LEU A 129 -7.27 14.00 -2.58
C LEU A 129 -8.55 14.79 -2.92
N GLY A 130 -8.45 15.83 -3.78
CA GLY A 130 -9.59 16.64 -4.20
C GLY A 130 -10.52 15.94 -5.17
N SER A 131 -10.00 15.06 -6.02
CA SER A 131 -10.74 14.48 -7.15
C SER A 131 -11.10 13.00 -6.98
N ILE A 132 -10.38 12.27 -6.13
CA ILE A 132 -10.52 10.81 -6.02
C ILE A 132 -11.96 10.33 -5.76
N LEU A 133 -12.75 11.08 -5.01
CA LEU A 133 -14.13 10.68 -4.70
C LEU A 133 -15.05 10.80 -5.90
N GLU A 134 -14.82 11.77 -6.80
CA GLU A 134 -15.57 11.95 -8.05
C GLU A 134 -15.23 10.85 -9.04
N GLU A 135 -13.95 10.52 -9.18
CA GLU A 135 -13.48 9.46 -10.09
C GLU A 135 -13.98 8.06 -9.70
N LEU A 136 -14.31 7.86 -8.42
CA LEU A 136 -14.84 6.58 -7.95
C LEU A 136 -16.35 6.42 -8.12
N ILE A 137 -17.08 7.45 -8.55
CA ILE A 137 -18.50 7.32 -8.87
C ILE A 137 -18.69 6.30 -10.01
N ASP A 138 -17.78 6.32 -10.98
CA ASP A 138 -17.82 5.44 -12.15
C ASP A 138 -16.96 4.16 -11.97
N ASN A 139 -16.05 4.15 -10.99
CA ASN A 139 -15.11 3.06 -10.75
C ASN A 139 -15.36 2.42 -9.39
N GLN A 140 -15.96 1.24 -9.36
CA GLN A 140 -16.11 0.50 -8.10
C GLN A 140 -14.76 0.08 -7.55
N THR A 141 -14.46 0.49 -6.31
CA THR A 141 -13.27 0.00 -5.61
C THR A 141 -13.43 -1.46 -5.25
N MET A 142 -12.51 -2.29 -5.73
CA MET A 142 -12.42 -3.70 -5.36
C MET A 142 -11.56 -3.89 -4.10
N THR A 143 -11.84 -4.93 -3.35
CA THR A 143 -11.01 -5.39 -2.23
C THR A 143 -10.40 -6.75 -2.57
N PRO A 144 -9.18 -7.05 -2.12
CA PRO A 144 -8.34 -6.27 -1.22
C PRO A 144 -7.69 -5.05 -1.87
N SER A 145 -7.52 -3.95 -1.10
CA SER A 145 -6.88 -2.73 -1.58
C SER A 145 -6.05 -2.03 -0.50
N ILE A 146 -5.02 -1.32 -0.95
CA ILE A 146 -4.17 -0.43 -0.15
C ILE A 146 -4.33 0.99 -0.70
N ILE A 147 -4.48 1.98 0.17
CA ILE A 147 -4.52 3.39 -0.21
C ILE A 147 -3.18 4.01 0.17
N ILE A 148 -2.51 4.66 -0.79
CA ILE A 148 -1.23 5.34 -0.61
C ILE A 148 -1.45 6.83 -0.88
N ILE A 149 -1.08 7.70 0.08
CA ILE A 149 -1.27 9.15 -0.03
C ILE A 149 0.07 9.83 0.21
N GLY A 150 0.47 10.68 -0.72
CA GLY A 150 1.69 11.47 -0.65
C GLY A 150 2.33 11.71 -2.01
N ASN A 151 3.31 12.60 -2.04
CA ASN A 151 3.98 13.01 -3.28
C ASN A 151 4.65 11.85 -4.03
N VAL A 152 5.01 10.78 -3.33
CA VAL A 152 5.63 9.59 -3.93
C VAL A 152 4.75 8.88 -4.94
N VAL A 153 3.45 9.10 -4.92
CA VAL A 153 2.50 8.49 -5.88
C VAL A 153 2.78 8.93 -7.32
N LYS A 154 3.33 10.15 -7.52
CA LYS A 154 3.70 10.65 -8.86
C LYS A 154 4.68 9.74 -9.59
N TYR A 155 5.57 9.05 -8.87
CA TYR A 155 6.57 8.17 -9.46
C TYR A 155 5.97 6.98 -10.20
N HIS A 156 4.73 6.59 -9.89
CA HIS A 156 4.01 5.59 -10.66
C HIS A 156 3.85 6.03 -12.12
N ALA A 157 3.32 7.24 -12.37
CA ALA A 157 3.12 7.76 -13.71
C ALA A 157 4.45 7.96 -14.45
N GLU A 158 5.44 8.57 -13.79
CA GLU A 158 6.78 8.76 -14.34
C GLU A 158 7.41 7.43 -14.77
N LEU A 159 7.26 6.37 -13.97
CA LEU A 159 7.76 5.04 -14.30
C LEU A 159 7.04 4.43 -15.50
N GLN A 160 5.70 4.61 -15.61
CA GLN A 160 4.93 4.09 -16.74
C GLN A 160 5.36 4.76 -18.05
N GLU A 161 5.55 6.08 -18.07
CA GLU A 161 6.06 6.81 -19.24
C GLU A 161 7.40 6.23 -19.73
N TRP A 162 8.33 5.92 -18.80
CA TRP A 162 9.60 5.30 -19.16
C TRP A 162 9.44 3.89 -19.72
N LEU A 163 8.52 3.09 -19.15
CA LEU A 163 8.28 1.73 -19.61
C LEU A 163 7.66 1.68 -21.01
N GLU A 164 6.82 2.67 -21.37
CA GLU A 164 6.24 2.78 -22.71
C GLU A 164 7.27 3.12 -23.80
N ILE A 165 8.36 3.81 -23.44
CA ILE A 165 9.44 4.17 -24.37
C ILE A 165 10.38 2.99 -24.65
N LEU A 166 10.41 1.98 -23.75
CA LEU A 166 11.26 0.81 -23.92
C LEU A 166 10.76 -0.03 -25.11
N PRO A 167 11.69 -0.52 -26.00
CA PRO A 167 11.32 -1.42 -27.07
C PRO A 167 10.57 -2.65 -26.54
N ALA A 168 9.51 -3.07 -27.23
CA ALA A 168 8.70 -4.22 -26.85
C ALA A 168 9.52 -5.51 -26.63
N GLU A 169 10.67 -5.62 -27.28
CA GLU A 169 11.63 -6.73 -27.15
C GLU A 169 12.25 -6.84 -25.73
N ILE A 170 12.20 -5.73 -24.94
CA ILE A 170 12.71 -5.70 -23.56
C ILE A 170 11.60 -6.01 -22.55
N VAL A 171 10.33 -5.84 -22.96
CA VAL A 171 9.15 -6.06 -22.12
C VAL A 171 8.51 -7.41 -22.48
N GLU A 172 9.23 -8.52 -22.31
CA GLU A 172 8.57 -9.82 -22.38
C GLU A 172 7.66 -9.98 -21.15
N PRO A 173 6.38 -10.36 -21.37
CA PRO A 173 5.54 -10.74 -20.25
C PRO A 173 6.18 -11.93 -19.52
N ILE A 174 6.10 -11.93 -18.18
CA ILE A 174 6.52 -13.05 -17.35
C ILE A 174 5.58 -14.23 -17.68
N GLY A 175 5.87 -14.92 -18.76
CA GLY A 175 5.24 -16.16 -19.13
C GLY A 175 6.09 -17.30 -18.61
N ASP A 176 5.45 -18.31 -18.04
CA ASP A 176 5.97 -19.53 -17.47
C ASP A 176 7.36 -19.42 -16.80
N LEU A 177 7.37 -19.56 -15.48
CA LEU A 177 8.53 -19.50 -14.60
C LEU A 177 9.59 -20.58 -14.90
N GLY A 178 10.22 -20.52 -16.09
CA GLY A 178 11.48 -21.19 -16.33
C GLY A 178 12.63 -20.36 -15.73
N PHE A 179 13.63 -21.03 -15.18
CA PHE A 179 14.80 -20.44 -14.51
C PHE A 179 15.67 -19.47 -15.33
N ASP A 180 15.28 -19.12 -16.57
CA ASP A 180 15.99 -18.20 -17.47
C ASP A 180 15.62 -16.70 -17.32
N ILE A 181 14.74 -16.36 -16.35
CA ILE A 181 14.24 -14.99 -16.13
C ILE A 181 15.35 -13.98 -15.78
N TRP A 182 16.48 -14.45 -15.28
CA TRP A 182 17.56 -13.61 -14.77
C TRP A 182 18.48 -13.01 -15.85
N LYS A 183 18.38 -13.44 -17.10
CA LYS A 183 19.30 -12.99 -18.16
C LYS A 183 19.08 -11.57 -18.62
N HIS A 184 17.90 -10.99 -18.42
CA HIS A 184 17.54 -9.69 -19.02
C HIS A 184 16.85 -8.69 -18.09
N LYS A 185 16.73 -8.96 -16.78
CA LYS A 185 16.11 -8.04 -15.83
C LYS A 185 17.06 -7.68 -14.69
N VAL A 186 17.16 -6.39 -14.41
CA VAL A 186 17.81 -5.90 -13.19
C VAL A 186 16.79 -5.99 -12.08
N VAL A 187 17.08 -6.80 -11.06
CA VAL A 187 16.28 -6.85 -9.83
C VAL A 187 16.91 -5.90 -8.83
N VAL A 188 16.16 -4.90 -8.41
CA VAL A 188 16.54 -4.00 -7.32
C VAL A 188 15.98 -4.63 -6.04
N ALA A 189 16.85 -5.20 -5.22
CA ALA A 189 16.52 -5.79 -3.93
C ALA A 189 16.90 -4.85 -2.78
#